data_ca5659e3754a1fa652a4a21ba5e9cc22
#
_entry.id   ca5659e3754a1fa652a4a21ba5e9cc22
#
_cell.length_a   1.000
_cell.length_b   1.000
_cell.length_c   1.000
_cell.angle_alpha   90.00
_cell.angle_beta   90.00
_cell.angle_gamma   90.00
#
_symmetry.space_group_name_H-M   'P 1'
#
loop_
_entity.id
_entity.type
_entity.pdbx_description
1 polymer ?
#
loop_
_entity_poly.entity_id
_entity_poly.type
_entity_poly.pdbx_seq_one_letter_code
_entity_poly.pdbx_strand_id
1 'polypeptide(L)'
;MKIILSRKGFDSANGGIVSPIMEDGTLISFPIPSDDKDNFEDLIYGDQPYTKILQDLKYKKHPKYHNCHLDPDLTIDRRKNKIDGWCPIFGQVNSSAVYLLENVKVEEGDLFLFFGNYHKVRCVDGNYQYIKKSSGFYSDNDLQLIWGYMQVGKIIKDPEEQRQYYWHPHSADSYRTKGCHSNVMFMASNKLSFNENMPGAGVLTFREDRVLTAPNCNKATWIKRSVYDVDSVVGNRKNSSKIADGIYYAGIWQELGLKETPECEEWAKSIVQ
;
A
#
# COMPACT_ATOMS: atom_id res chain seq x y z
N MET A 1 -17.89 1.75 -10.09
CA MET A 1 -16.79 1.21 -9.24
C MET A 1 -16.07 2.38 -8.59
N LYS A 2 -16.10 2.44 -7.26
CA LYS A 2 -15.35 3.48 -6.51
C LYS A 2 -13.87 3.14 -6.49
N ILE A 3 -13.02 4.17 -6.53
CA ILE A 3 -11.57 4.02 -6.46
C ILE A 3 -11.09 4.62 -5.15
N ILE A 4 -10.30 3.86 -4.40
CA ILE A 4 -9.76 4.28 -3.11
C ILE A 4 -8.24 4.22 -3.15
N LEU A 5 -7.57 5.36 -3.01
CA LEU A 5 -6.13 5.41 -2.79
C LEU A 5 -5.85 5.15 -1.30
N SER A 6 -5.03 4.16 -0.99
CA SER A 6 -4.66 3.83 0.39
C SER A 6 -3.15 3.82 0.57
N ARG A 7 -2.63 4.68 1.47
CA ARG A 7 -1.19 4.76 1.75
C ARG A 7 -0.77 3.64 2.69
N LYS A 8 0.19 2.82 2.24
CA LYS A 8 0.70 1.68 2.98
C LYS A 8 2.22 1.57 2.91
N GLY A 9 2.78 0.88 3.89
CA GLY A 9 4.21 0.64 4.00
C GLY A 9 4.96 1.73 4.78
N PHE A 10 6.28 1.70 4.71
CA PHE A 10 7.15 2.58 5.47
C PHE A 10 6.97 4.06 5.12
N ASP A 11 7.02 4.88 6.16
CA ASP A 11 7.07 6.34 6.06
C ASP A 11 8.07 6.92 7.09
N SER A 12 8.16 8.25 7.17
CA SER A 12 9.07 8.94 8.09
C SER A 12 8.80 8.64 9.57
N ALA A 13 7.54 8.41 9.94
CA ALA A 13 7.14 8.06 11.31
C ALA A 13 7.28 6.56 11.58
N ASN A 14 6.93 5.75 10.58
CA ASN A 14 6.92 4.29 10.65
C ASN A 14 8.00 3.71 9.74
N GLY A 15 9.12 3.28 10.32
CA GLY A 15 10.25 2.74 9.58
C GLY A 15 11.38 3.75 9.38
N GLY A 16 11.09 4.97 8.92
CA GLY A 16 12.08 6.04 8.77
C GLY A 16 12.97 5.94 7.52
N ILE A 17 12.79 4.91 6.69
CA ILE A 17 13.35 4.75 5.34
C ILE A 17 12.22 4.53 4.35
N VAL A 18 12.51 4.55 3.07
CA VAL A 18 11.55 4.27 2.00
C VAL A 18 11.68 2.84 1.50
N SER A 19 10.62 2.30 0.94
CA SER A 19 10.60 0.97 0.33
C SER A 19 11.43 0.95 -0.97
N PRO A 20 12.10 -0.17 -1.31
CA PRO A 20 12.93 -0.25 -2.49
C PRO A 20 12.13 -0.54 -3.77
N ILE A 21 12.58 0.05 -4.88
CA ILE A 21 12.30 -0.39 -6.24
C ILE A 21 13.53 -1.18 -6.69
N MET A 22 13.37 -2.47 -6.91
CA MET A 22 14.47 -3.35 -7.31
C MET A 22 14.90 -3.10 -8.76
N GLU A 23 16.07 -3.61 -9.16
CA GLU A 23 16.61 -3.41 -10.52
C GLU A 23 15.72 -4.01 -11.61
N ASP A 24 15.01 -5.08 -11.33
CA ASP A 24 14.03 -5.70 -12.22
C ASP A 24 12.65 -5.01 -12.23
N GLY A 25 12.49 -3.93 -11.47
CA GLY A 25 11.25 -3.20 -11.33
C GLY A 25 10.30 -3.74 -10.25
N THR A 26 10.68 -4.79 -9.53
CA THR A 26 9.88 -5.30 -8.42
C THR A 26 9.74 -4.25 -7.31
N LEU A 27 8.52 -4.08 -6.81
CA LEU A 27 8.19 -3.17 -5.72
C LEU A 27 8.08 -3.95 -4.40
N ILE A 28 9.03 -3.74 -3.49
CA ILE A 28 8.97 -4.34 -2.17
C ILE A 28 8.38 -3.33 -1.19
N SER A 29 7.10 -3.49 -0.86
CA SER A 29 6.49 -2.68 0.21
C SER A 29 6.91 -3.24 1.56
N PHE A 30 7.68 -2.48 2.33
CA PHE A 30 7.97 -2.83 3.71
C PHE A 30 6.74 -2.57 4.59
N PRO A 31 6.17 -3.58 5.24
CA PRO A 31 5.10 -3.38 6.22
C PRO A 31 5.63 -2.62 7.44
N ILE A 32 4.79 -1.79 8.06
CA ILE A 32 5.23 -0.96 9.19
C ILE A 32 5.67 -1.82 10.38
N PRO A 33 6.70 -1.40 11.14
CA PRO A 33 7.14 -2.12 12.35
C PRO A 33 6.04 -2.10 13.40
N SER A 34 5.77 -3.25 14.02
CA SER A 34 4.73 -3.41 15.03
C SER A 34 5.00 -4.61 15.93
N ASP A 35 4.15 -4.81 16.93
CA ASP A 35 4.14 -6.01 17.78
C ASP A 35 3.17 -7.08 17.25
N ASP A 36 2.78 -7.00 15.97
CA ASP A 36 1.99 -8.03 15.30
C ASP A 36 2.78 -9.32 15.07
N LYS A 37 2.12 -10.36 14.57
CA LYS A 37 2.71 -11.72 14.49
C LYS A 37 3.71 -11.90 13.35
N ASP A 38 3.53 -11.16 12.24
CA ASP A 38 4.41 -11.29 11.09
C ASP A 38 5.80 -10.77 11.41
N ASN A 39 6.82 -11.46 10.89
CA ASN A 39 8.22 -11.13 11.14
C ASN A 39 8.90 -10.79 9.80
N PHE A 40 9.77 -9.78 9.79
CA PHE A 40 10.54 -9.43 8.58
C PHE A 40 11.44 -10.56 8.07
N GLU A 41 11.83 -11.50 8.92
CA GLU A 41 12.62 -12.69 8.53
C GLU A 41 11.78 -13.71 7.74
N ASP A 42 10.47 -13.72 7.95
CA ASP A 42 9.53 -14.62 7.26
C ASP A 42 8.96 -14.01 5.98
N LEU A 43 9.33 -12.78 5.66
CA LEU A 43 9.01 -12.11 4.40
C LEU A 43 10.21 -12.16 3.47
N ILE A 44 10.00 -12.54 2.21
CA ILE A 44 11.09 -12.81 1.26
C ILE A 44 10.92 -12.05 -0.07
N TYR A 45 12.04 -11.77 -0.70
CA TYR A 45 12.19 -11.39 -2.10
C TYR A 45 13.17 -12.38 -2.74
N GLY A 46 12.67 -13.24 -3.63
CA GLY A 46 13.43 -14.41 -4.04
C GLY A 46 13.77 -15.28 -2.81
N ASP A 47 15.04 -15.57 -2.62
CA ASP A 47 15.54 -16.33 -1.46
C ASP A 47 16.00 -15.44 -0.29
N GLN A 48 15.87 -14.12 -0.42
CA GLN A 48 16.40 -13.19 0.57
C GLN A 48 15.30 -12.68 1.52
N PRO A 49 15.49 -12.79 2.86
CA PRO A 49 14.55 -12.23 3.81
C PRO A 49 14.59 -10.70 3.81
N TYR A 50 13.46 -10.07 4.15
CA TYR A 50 13.37 -8.61 4.25
C TYR A 50 14.32 -8.04 5.30
N THR A 51 14.70 -8.82 6.34
CA THR A 51 15.72 -8.43 7.31
C THR A 51 17.05 -8.10 6.65
N LYS A 52 17.51 -8.90 5.66
CA LYS A 52 18.74 -8.61 4.91
C LYS A 52 18.63 -7.32 4.12
N ILE A 53 17.52 -7.12 3.41
CA ILE A 53 17.30 -5.90 2.60
C ILE A 53 17.24 -4.67 3.51
N LEU A 54 16.53 -4.75 4.63
CA LEU A 54 16.45 -3.69 5.63
C LEU A 54 17.84 -3.33 6.22
N GLN A 55 18.67 -4.35 6.49
CA GLN A 55 20.02 -4.17 6.98
C GLN A 55 20.90 -3.43 5.95
N ASP A 56 20.86 -3.83 4.69
CA ASP A 56 21.61 -3.22 3.60
C ASP A 56 21.21 -1.74 3.41
N LEU A 57 19.90 -1.46 3.49
CA LEU A 57 19.35 -0.11 3.38
C LEU A 57 19.49 0.71 4.67
N LYS A 58 20.23 0.18 5.67
CA LYS A 58 20.57 0.86 6.93
C LYS A 58 19.36 1.24 7.78
N TYR A 59 18.39 0.34 7.85
CA TYR A 59 17.24 0.49 8.75
C TYR A 59 17.68 0.49 10.21
N LYS A 60 17.73 1.66 10.82
CA LYS A 60 18.29 1.86 12.18
C LYS A 60 17.43 1.29 13.31
N LYS A 61 16.14 1.11 13.07
CA LYS A 61 15.20 0.59 14.09
C LYS A 61 15.13 -0.92 14.12
N HIS A 62 15.81 -1.62 13.19
CA HIS A 62 15.78 -3.06 13.05
C HIS A 62 16.05 -3.84 14.35
N PRO A 63 17.03 -3.48 15.20
CA PRO A 63 17.26 -4.22 16.43
C PRO A 63 16.09 -4.20 17.43
N LYS A 64 15.20 -3.20 17.32
CA LYS A 64 14.05 -3.02 18.21
C LYS A 64 12.78 -3.70 17.70
N TYR A 65 12.61 -3.79 16.39
CA TYR A 65 11.40 -4.30 15.76
C TYR A 65 11.73 -5.44 14.80
N HIS A 66 11.49 -6.66 15.24
CA HIS A 66 11.58 -7.84 14.38
C HIS A 66 10.26 -8.09 13.65
N ASN A 67 9.15 -7.70 14.25
CA ASN A 67 7.81 -7.93 13.76
C ASN A 67 7.25 -6.71 12.99
N CYS A 68 6.24 -6.98 12.20
CA CYS A 68 5.64 -5.99 11.33
C CYS A 68 4.13 -6.20 11.17
N HIS A 69 3.47 -5.14 10.77
CA HIS A 69 2.05 -5.11 10.42
C HIS A 69 1.90 -5.36 8.92
N LEU A 70 1.75 -6.63 8.53
CA LEU A 70 1.59 -7.00 7.12
C LEU A 70 0.14 -6.75 6.67
N ASP A 71 -0.14 -5.51 6.34
CA ASP A 71 -1.43 -5.03 5.84
C ASP A 71 -1.23 -3.89 4.82
N PRO A 72 -1.70 -4.07 3.57
CA PRO A 72 -2.41 -5.22 3.04
C PRO A 72 -1.50 -6.43 2.75
N ASP A 73 -2.06 -7.62 2.91
CA ASP A 73 -1.42 -8.87 2.50
C ASP A 73 -1.96 -9.31 1.13
N LEU A 74 -1.27 -8.92 0.05
CA LEU A 74 -1.77 -9.04 -1.32
C LEU A 74 -1.25 -10.24 -2.09
N THR A 75 -0.18 -10.91 -1.60
CA THR A 75 0.40 -12.06 -2.28
C THR A 75 1.06 -13.01 -1.29
N ILE A 76 0.72 -14.29 -1.44
CA ILE A 76 1.33 -15.37 -0.65
C ILE A 76 2.82 -15.54 -0.94
N ASP A 77 3.30 -15.09 -2.10
CA ASP A 77 4.69 -15.27 -2.54
C ASP A 77 5.71 -14.48 -1.72
N ARG A 78 5.25 -13.45 -1.00
CA ARG A 78 6.09 -12.74 -0.02
C ARG A 78 6.39 -13.55 1.23
N ARG A 79 5.60 -14.58 1.53
CA ARG A 79 5.72 -15.37 2.75
C ARG A 79 6.62 -16.57 2.52
N LYS A 80 7.64 -16.73 3.36
CA LYS A 80 8.49 -17.92 3.41
C LYS A 80 7.65 -19.15 3.72
N ASN A 81 6.78 -19.03 4.70
CA ASN A 81 5.86 -20.10 5.11
C ASN A 81 4.47 -19.82 4.52
N LYS A 82 3.97 -20.75 3.72
CA LYS A 82 2.61 -20.66 3.15
C LYS A 82 1.58 -20.94 4.25
N ILE A 83 0.44 -20.28 4.15
CA ILE A 83 -0.67 -20.40 5.09
C ILE A 83 -1.83 -21.07 4.38
N ASP A 84 -2.34 -22.17 4.96
CA ASP A 84 -3.50 -22.87 4.41
C ASP A 84 -4.74 -21.97 4.49
N GLY A 85 -5.49 -21.91 3.38
CA GLY A 85 -6.67 -21.05 3.27
C GLY A 85 -6.36 -19.55 3.18
N TRP A 86 -5.10 -19.18 2.94
CA TRP A 86 -4.73 -17.78 2.73
C TRP A 86 -5.48 -17.17 1.54
N CYS A 87 -5.87 -15.93 1.69
CA CYS A 87 -6.41 -15.09 0.62
C CYS A 87 -5.95 -13.64 0.82
N PRO A 88 -5.93 -12.82 -0.24
CA PRO A 88 -5.56 -11.42 -0.10
C PRO A 88 -6.58 -10.67 0.76
N ILE A 89 -6.08 -10.00 1.81
CA ILE A 89 -6.91 -9.22 2.74
C ILE A 89 -6.23 -7.87 3.01
N PHE A 90 -7.09 -6.87 3.18
CA PHE A 90 -6.76 -5.55 3.68
C PHE A 90 -7.68 -5.21 4.85
N GLY A 91 -7.13 -4.63 5.92
CA GLY A 91 -7.88 -4.26 7.10
C GLY A 91 -7.77 -2.80 7.49
N GLN A 92 -8.79 -2.29 8.19
CA GLN A 92 -8.75 -0.97 8.81
C GLN A 92 -9.47 -0.93 10.14
N VAL A 93 -9.01 -0.04 11.04
CA VAL A 93 -9.61 0.17 12.36
C VAL A 93 -9.99 1.62 12.59
N ASN A 94 -10.84 1.84 13.59
CA ASN A 94 -11.20 3.16 14.12
C ASN A 94 -11.67 4.15 13.04
N SER A 95 -11.17 5.38 13.06
CA SER A 95 -11.59 6.46 12.15
C SER A 95 -11.38 6.15 10.67
N SER A 96 -10.36 5.37 10.32
CA SER A 96 -10.16 4.93 8.94
C SER A 96 -11.21 3.91 8.50
N ALA A 97 -11.57 2.96 9.38
CA ALA A 97 -12.66 2.04 9.11
C ALA A 97 -14.00 2.78 8.92
N VAL A 98 -14.31 3.70 9.85
CA VAL A 98 -15.52 4.54 9.76
C VAL A 98 -15.55 5.35 8.46
N TYR A 99 -14.42 5.97 8.08
CA TYR A 99 -14.35 6.72 6.82
C TYR A 99 -14.67 5.85 5.61
N LEU A 100 -14.09 4.66 5.52
CA LEU A 100 -14.33 3.74 4.41
C LEU A 100 -15.78 3.27 4.36
N LEU A 101 -16.37 2.97 5.52
CA LEU A 101 -17.73 2.41 5.61
C LEU A 101 -18.84 3.45 5.49
N GLU A 102 -18.64 4.65 6.04
CA GLU A 102 -19.72 5.65 6.17
C GLU A 102 -19.58 6.81 5.17
N ASN A 103 -18.34 7.27 4.89
CA ASN A 103 -18.13 8.39 3.98
C ASN A 103 -17.95 7.91 2.53
N VAL A 104 -17.01 6.98 2.30
CA VAL A 104 -16.77 6.40 0.97
C VAL A 104 -17.87 5.41 0.61
N LYS A 105 -18.39 4.70 1.63
CA LYS A 105 -19.39 3.62 1.49
C LYS A 105 -18.87 2.55 0.53
N VAL A 106 -17.71 2.01 0.88
CA VAL A 106 -17.07 0.94 0.10
C VAL A 106 -18.01 -0.26 -0.02
N GLU A 107 -18.12 -0.79 -1.22
CA GLU A 107 -18.97 -1.94 -1.58
C GLU A 107 -18.13 -3.02 -2.29
N GLU A 108 -18.70 -4.21 -2.42
CA GLU A 108 -18.13 -5.28 -3.23
C GLU A 108 -18.02 -4.80 -4.70
N GLY A 109 -16.89 -5.08 -5.34
CA GLY A 109 -16.56 -4.57 -6.67
C GLY A 109 -15.76 -3.27 -6.69
N ASP A 110 -15.66 -2.52 -5.58
CA ASP A 110 -14.82 -1.32 -5.50
C ASP A 110 -13.32 -1.66 -5.50
N LEU A 111 -12.47 -0.74 -5.92
CA LEU A 111 -11.05 -0.98 -6.13
C LEU A 111 -10.19 -0.13 -5.20
N PHE A 112 -9.36 -0.79 -4.40
CA PHE A 112 -8.25 -0.17 -3.70
C PHE A 112 -7.00 -0.12 -4.59
N LEU A 113 -6.34 1.04 -4.62
CA LEU A 113 -5.00 1.23 -5.16
C LEU A 113 -4.07 1.60 -4.00
N PHE A 114 -3.14 0.72 -3.68
CA PHE A 114 -2.20 0.94 -2.58
C PHE A 114 -0.98 1.69 -3.07
N PHE A 115 -0.65 2.79 -2.40
CA PHE A 115 0.53 3.57 -2.70
C PHE A 115 1.44 3.72 -1.47
N GLY A 116 2.70 4.03 -1.71
CA GLY A 116 3.69 4.17 -0.64
C GLY A 116 4.90 4.96 -1.08
N ASN A 117 5.89 5.06 -0.17
CA ASN A 117 7.14 5.78 -0.42
C ASN A 117 8.21 4.80 -0.92
N TYR A 118 8.82 5.11 -2.05
CA TYR A 118 9.76 4.23 -2.74
C TYR A 118 11.00 4.98 -3.25
N HIS A 119 12.09 4.24 -3.42
CA HIS A 119 13.31 4.74 -4.06
C HIS A 119 14.01 3.58 -4.78
N LYS A 120 14.60 3.84 -5.94
CA LYS A 120 15.34 2.83 -6.67
C LYS A 120 16.60 2.41 -5.91
N VAL A 121 16.85 1.12 -5.93
CA VAL A 121 18.08 0.53 -5.39
C VAL A 121 18.87 -0.18 -6.49
N ARG A 122 20.15 -0.40 -6.21
CA ARG A 122 21.03 -1.27 -7.00
C ARG A 122 21.68 -2.27 -6.07
N CYS A 123 22.04 -3.43 -6.60
CA CYS A 123 22.83 -4.43 -5.88
C CYS A 123 24.31 -4.22 -6.21
N VAL A 124 25.13 -3.98 -5.19
CA VAL A 124 26.59 -3.83 -5.30
C VAL A 124 27.23 -4.82 -4.35
N ASP A 125 28.02 -5.75 -4.89
CA ASP A 125 28.69 -6.81 -4.12
C ASP A 125 27.72 -7.57 -3.17
N GLY A 126 26.51 -7.88 -3.67
CA GLY A 126 25.47 -8.59 -2.92
C GLY A 126 24.74 -7.76 -1.87
N ASN A 127 24.93 -6.43 -1.85
CA ASN A 127 24.26 -5.54 -0.89
C ASN A 127 23.41 -4.48 -1.63
N TYR A 128 22.20 -4.26 -1.18
CA TYR A 128 21.28 -3.26 -1.73
C TYR A 128 21.64 -1.86 -1.24
N GLN A 129 21.66 -0.91 -2.15
CA GLN A 129 21.94 0.50 -1.86
C GLN A 129 21.00 1.39 -2.66
N TYR A 130 20.50 2.46 -2.02
CA TYR A 130 19.76 3.48 -2.75
C TYR A 130 20.61 4.15 -3.81
N ILE A 131 20.05 4.31 -5.01
CA ILE A 131 20.70 5.04 -6.10
C ILE A 131 20.74 6.54 -5.72
N LYS A 132 21.89 7.16 -5.89
CA LYS A 132 22.09 8.58 -5.61
C LYS A 132 22.71 9.27 -6.81
N LYS A 133 22.06 10.30 -7.33
CA LYS A 133 22.60 11.23 -8.34
C LYS A 133 23.16 10.54 -9.59
N SER A 134 22.34 9.81 -10.35
CA SER A 134 22.91 9.12 -11.51
C SER A 134 22.18 9.30 -12.83
N SER A 135 20.85 9.35 -12.86
CA SER A 135 20.17 9.15 -14.14
C SER A 135 18.80 9.81 -14.29
N GLY A 136 18.44 10.67 -13.38
CA GLY A 136 17.22 11.45 -13.52
C GLY A 136 16.19 11.24 -12.42
N PHE A 137 15.08 11.92 -12.57
CA PHE A 137 14.05 12.09 -11.54
C PHE A 137 13.59 10.78 -10.87
N TYR A 138 13.26 9.76 -11.65
CA TYR A 138 12.74 8.50 -11.12
C TYR A 138 13.76 7.63 -10.40
N SER A 139 15.05 7.91 -10.56
CA SER A 139 16.13 7.16 -9.91
C SER A 139 16.70 7.86 -8.70
N ASP A 140 16.71 9.18 -8.71
CA ASP A 140 17.47 9.99 -7.76
C ASP A 140 16.61 10.50 -6.58
N ASN A 141 15.31 10.26 -6.62
CA ASN A 141 14.37 10.83 -5.65
C ASN A 141 13.51 9.79 -4.95
N ASP A 142 13.11 10.12 -3.74
CA ASP A 142 12.00 9.43 -3.09
C ASP A 142 10.71 9.73 -3.84
N LEU A 143 9.96 8.70 -4.16
CA LEU A 143 8.72 8.75 -4.92
C LEU A 143 7.55 8.26 -4.08
N GLN A 144 6.37 8.84 -4.27
CA GLN A 144 5.12 8.16 -3.97
C GLN A 144 4.61 7.51 -5.25
N LEU A 145 4.33 6.22 -5.19
CA LEU A 145 3.84 5.46 -6.34
C LEU A 145 2.84 4.38 -5.92
N ILE A 146 1.99 3.98 -6.86
CA ILE A 146 1.02 2.90 -6.68
C ILE A 146 1.75 1.57 -6.89
N TRP A 147 1.71 0.72 -5.85
CA TRP A 147 2.48 -0.53 -5.82
C TRP A 147 1.63 -1.80 -5.76
N GLY A 148 0.33 -1.66 -5.51
CA GLY A 148 -0.57 -2.80 -5.40
C GLY A 148 -2.02 -2.41 -5.59
N TYR A 149 -2.87 -3.39 -5.81
CA TYR A 149 -4.29 -3.22 -6.01
C TYR A 149 -5.08 -4.35 -5.35
N MET A 150 -6.35 -4.08 -5.05
CA MET A 150 -7.30 -5.09 -4.59
C MET A 150 -8.72 -4.67 -4.93
N GLN A 151 -9.44 -5.47 -5.71
CA GLN A 151 -10.87 -5.32 -5.89
C GLN A 151 -11.60 -6.05 -4.76
N VAL A 152 -12.52 -5.38 -4.12
CA VAL A 152 -13.28 -5.92 -2.98
C VAL A 152 -14.21 -7.02 -3.45
N GLY A 153 -14.01 -8.23 -2.93
CA GLY A 153 -14.91 -9.37 -3.15
C GLY A 153 -15.85 -9.61 -1.98
N LYS A 154 -15.40 -9.25 -0.75
CA LYS A 154 -16.22 -9.38 0.46
C LYS A 154 -15.80 -8.38 1.52
N ILE A 155 -16.79 -7.85 2.25
CA ILE A 155 -16.56 -6.95 3.40
C ILE A 155 -16.91 -7.72 4.68
N ILE A 156 -15.91 -7.88 5.57
CA ILE A 156 -16.01 -8.69 6.78
C ILE A 156 -16.04 -7.76 8.00
N LYS A 157 -17.18 -7.67 8.65
CA LYS A 157 -17.39 -6.83 9.84
C LYS A 157 -17.65 -7.67 11.09
N ASP A 158 -18.17 -8.89 10.93
CA ASP A 158 -18.47 -9.78 12.03
C ASP A 158 -17.17 -10.30 12.69
N PRO A 159 -16.99 -10.11 14.02
CA PRO A 159 -15.81 -10.59 14.73
C PRO A 159 -15.62 -12.12 14.66
N GLU A 160 -16.69 -12.91 14.64
CA GLU A 160 -16.59 -14.37 14.52
C GLU A 160 -16.02 -14.78 13.16
N GLU A 161 -16.42 -14.09 12.11
CA GLU A 161 -15.85 -14.31 10.79
C GLU A 161 -14.41 -13.80 10.70
N GLN A 162 -14.08 -12.64 11.28
CA GLN A 162 -12.72 -12.10 11.30
C GLN A 162 -11.72 -13.06 11.96
N ARG A 163 -12.13 -13.83 12.98
CA ARG A 163 -11.26 -14.82 13.66
C ARG A 163 -10.81 -15.96 12.75
N GLN A 164 -11.54 -16.26 11.70
CA GLN A 164 -11.15 -17.29 10.73
C GLN A 164 -9.86 -16.92 10.00
N TYR A 165 -9.55 -15.62 9.88
CA TYR A 165 -8.34 -15.10 9.25
C TYR A 165 -7.26 -14.79 10.30
N TYR A 166 -6.98 -15.74 11.16
CA TYR A 166 -6.11 -15.61 12.35
C TYR A 166 -4.70 -15.11 12.05
N TRP A 167 -4.22 -15.29 10.84
CA TRP A 167 -2.89 -14.83 10.40
C TRP A 167 -2.85 -13.33 10.15
N HIS A 168 -3.98 -12.72 9.82
CA HIS A 168 -4.03 -11.32 9.44
C HIS A 168 -4.05 -10.42 10.68
N PRO A 169 -3.30 -9.29 10.70
CA PRO A 169 -3.22 -8.41 11.87
C PRO A 169 -4.54 -7.74 12.24
N HIS A 170 -5.52 -7.70 11.33
CA HIS A 170 -6.89 -7.22 11.58
C HIS A 170 -7.88 -8.33 11.96
N SER A 171 -7.43 -9.56 12.20
CA SER A 171 -8.27 -10.58 12.81
C SER A 171 -8.81 -10.08 14.15
N ALA A 172 -10.06 -10.42 14.49
CA ALA A 172 -10.62 -10.07 15.79
C ALA A 172 -9.75 -10.64 16.93
N ASP A 173 -9.65 -9.90 18.02
CA ASP A 173 -8.82 -10.22 19.20
C ASP A 173 -7.30 -10.18 18.94
N SER A 174 -6.83 -9.74 17.78
CA SER A 174 -5.42 -9.48 17.55
C SER A 174 -4.93 -8.27 18.38
N TYR A 175 -3.61 -8.13 18.50
CA TYR A 175 -3.01 -6.95 19.14
C TYR A 175 -3.54 -5.65 18.54
N ARG A 176 -3.70 -5.59 17.23
CA ARG A 176 -4.13 -4.39 16.50
C ARG A 176 -5.58 -4.03 16.73
N THR A 177 -6.48 -5.01 16.88
CA THR A 177 -7.93 -4.80 17.00
C THR A 177 -8.42 -4.68 18.42
N LYS A 178 -7.61 -5.11 19.38
CA LYS A 178 -7.96 -5.07 20.80
C LYS A 178 -8.23 -3.63 21.27
N GLY A 179 -9.47 -3.38 21.72
CA GLY A 179 -9.91 -2.06 22.18
C GLY A 179 -10.27 -1.07 21.08
N CYS A 180 -10.25 -1.46 19.81
CA CYS A 180 -10.76 -0.64 18.72
C CYS A 180 -12.29 -0.58 18.75
N HIS A 181 -12.85 0.60 18.45
CA HIS A 181 -14.31 0.77 18.36
C HIS A 181 -14.90 0.35 17.01
N SER A 182 -14.05 0.18 16.01
CA SER A 182 -14.43 -0.29 14.67
C SER A 182 -13.27 -1.07 14.08
N ASN A 183 -13.58 -2.22 13.47
CA ASN A 183 -12.65 -3.02 12.68
C ASN A 183 -13.38 -3.55 11.46
N VAL A 184 -12.75 -3.45 10.30
CA VAL A 184 -13.26 -3.99 9.04
C VAL A 184 -12.12 -4.66 8.28
N MET A 185 -12.42 -5.80 7.66
CA MET A 185 -11.51 -6.47 6.73
C MET A 185 -12.18 -6.52 5.34
N PHE A 186 -11.40 -6.29 4.32
CA PHE A 186 -11.79 -6.40 2.92
C PHE A 186 -11.02 -7.58 2.33
N MET A 187 -11.74 -8.58 1.85
CA MET A 187 -11.18 -9.72 1.12
C MET A 187 -11.24 -9.42 -0.37
N ALA A 188 -10.21 -9.78 -1.10
CA ALA A 188 -10.18 -9.62 -2.54
C ALA A 188 -11.21 -10.51 -3.24
N SER A 189 -11.72 -10.04 -4.38
CA SER A 189 -12.38 -10.89 -5.36
C SER A 189 -11.40 -11.91 -5.95
N ASN A 190 -11.89 -13.02 -6.48
CA ASN A 190 -11.01 -14.01 -7.12
C ASN A 190 -10.32 -13.44 -8.37
N LYS A 191 -11.03 -12.61 -9.12
CA LYS A 191 -10.57 -11.99 -10.37
C LYS A 191 -11.06 -10.55 -10.43
N LEU A 192 -10.39 -9.73 -11.25
CA LEU A 192 -10.85 -8.39 -11.56
C LEU A 192 -12.11 -8.44 -12.44
N SER A 193 -13.12 -7.65 -12.10
CA SER A 193 -14.38 -7.58 -12.87
C SER A 193 -14.21 -7.02 -14.29
N PHE A 194 -13.14 -6.24 -14.52
CA PHE A 194 -12.82 -5.64 -15.80
C PHE A 194 -11.68 -6.35 -16.56
N ASN A 195 -11.08 -7.38 -15.97
CA ASN A 195 -10.07 -8.23 -16.60
C ASN A 195 -10.01 -9.61 -15.90
N GLU A 196 -10.79 -10.55 -16.38
CA GLU A 196 -10.90 -11.89 -15.80
C GLU A 196 -9.61 -12.74 -15.87
N ASN A 197 -8.61 -12.30 -16.63
CA ASN A 197 -7.31 -12.97 -16.68
C ASN A 197 -6.38 -12.54 -15.52
N MET A 198 -6.76 -11.52 -14.76
CA MET A 198 -5.98 -11.02 -13.62
C MET A 198 -6.66 -11.41 -12.30
N PRO A 199 -5.87 -11.73 -11.25
CA PRO A 199 -6.41 -11.93 -9.92
C PRO A 199 -7.03 -10.64 -9.38
N GLY A 200 -7.96 -10.76 -8.43
CA GLY A 200 -8.62 -9.62 -7.80
C GLY A 200 -7.72 -8.75 -6.92
N ALA A 201 -6.53 -9.23 -6.57
CA ALA A 201 -5.50 -8.48 -5.87
C ALA A 201 -4.12 -8.84 -6.36
N GLY A 202 -3.17 -7.92 -6.22
CA GLY A 202 -1.79 -8.18 -6.61
C GLY A 202 -0.85 -7.02 -6.34
N VAL A 203 0.43 -7.33 -6.48
CA VAL A 203 1.54 -6.36 -6.41
C VAL A 203 1.91 -5.96 -7.84
N LEU A 204 2.11 -4.69 -8.04
CA LEU A 204 2.50 -4.11 -9.32
C LEU A 204 4.02 -4.00 -9.42
N THR A 205 4.53 -3.91 -10.65
CA THR A 205 5.92 -3.54 -10.92
C THR A 205 6.05 -2.03 -11.12
N PHE A 206 7.28 -1.53 -11.10
CA PHE A 206 7.54 -0.13 -11.38
C PHE A 206 7.16 0.22 -12.83
N ARG A 207 6.32 1.25 -12.95
CA ARG A 207 6.04 1.98 -14.20
C ARG A 207 5.93 3.47 -13.87
N GLU A 208 6.37 4.32 -14.79
CA GLU A 208 6.38 5.77 -14.57
C GLU A 208 4.96 6.36 -14.42
N ASP A 209 3.98 5.79 -15.10
CA ASP A 209 2.58 6.22 -15.00
C ASP A 209 1.92 5.88 -13.65
N ARG A 210 2.51 4.98 -12.87
CA ARG A 210 2.15 4.63 -11.49
C ARG A 210 2.74 5.60 -10.45
N VAL A 211 3.65 6.48 -10.86
CA VAL A 211 4.26 7.49 -9.98
C VAL A 211 3.30 8.66 -9.79
N LEU A 212 3.04 8.99 -8.53
CA LEU A 212 2.20 10.11 -8.12
C LEU A 212 3.01 11.40 -7.98
N THR A 213 4.26 11.31 -7.54
CA THR A 213 5.17 12.44 -7.30
C THR A 213 5.46 13.22 -8.59
N ALA A 214 5.26 14.53 -8.54
CA ALA A 214 5.56 15.42 -9.66
C ALA A 214 7.08 15.61 -9.84
N PRO A 215 7.58 15.72 -11.10
CA PRO A 215 8.97 15.99 -11.38
C PRO A 215 9.48 17.26 -10.66
N ASN A 216 10.73 17.19 -10.16
CA ASN A 216 11.39 18.28 -9.44
C ASN A 216 10.69 18.77 -8.15
N CYS A 217 9.82 17.97 -7.61
CA CYS A 217 9.10 18.26 -6.38
C CYS A 217 9.49 17.28 -5.25
N ASN A 218 9.10 17.60 -4.01
CA ASN A 218 9.17 16.62 -2.94
C ASN A 218 8.16 15.49 -3.16
N LYS A 219 8.40 14.33 -2.54
CA LYS A 219 7.57 13.14 -2.77
C LYS A 219 6.06 13.32 -2.53
N ALA A 220 5.68 14.23 -1.63
CA ALA A 220 4.27 14.49 -1.30
C ALA A 220 3.58 15.46 -2.27
N THR A 221 4.31 16.03 -3.21
CA THR A 221 3.74 16.86 -4.28
C THR A 221 3.44 15.98 -5.49
N TRP A 222 2.16 15.79 -5.80
CA TRP A 222 1.73 14.89 -6.85
C TRP A 222 1.55 15.59 -8.19
N ILE A 223 1.72 14.83 -9.27
CA ILE A 223 1.35 15.25 -10.62
C ILE A 223 -0.12 15.67 -10.60
N LYS A 224 -0.43 16.82 -11.19
CA LYS A 224 -1.80 17.31 -11.29
C LYS A 224 -2.63 16.41 -12.20
N ARG A 225 -3.67 15.78 -11.64
CA ARG A 225 -4.66 14.99 -12.36
C ARG A 225 -6.05 15.29 -11.81
N SER A 226 -7.05 15.40 -12.70
CA SER A 226 -8.45 15.62 -12.34
C SER A 226 -8.98 14.52 -11.40
N VAL A 227 -8.59 13.28 -11.61
CA VAL A 227 -9.11 12.11 -10.89
C VAL A 227 -8.83 12.12 -9.38
N TYR A 228 -7.78 12.78 -8.91
CA TYR A 228 -7.46 12.92 -7.49
C TYR A 228 -7.14 14.36 -7.05
N ASP A 229 -7.63 15.32 -7.76
CA ASP A 229 -7.65 16.72 -7.37
C ASP A 229 -8.39 16.91 -6.02
N VAL A 230 -8.14 18.04 -5.33
CA VAL A 230 -8.76 18.33 -4.03
C VAL A 230 -10.29 18.30 -4.05
N ASP A 231 -10.90 18.61 -5.18
CA ASP A 231 -12.34 18.57 -5.36
C ASP A 231 -12.86 17.18 -5.75
N SER A 232 -11.98 16.25 -6.07
CA SER A 232 -12.30 14.87 -6.48
C SER A 232 -12.23 13.86 -5.31
N VAL A 233 -11.82 14.29 -4.11
CA VAL A 233 -11.76 13.45 -2.92
C VAL A 233 -13.06 13.52 -2.13
N VAL A 234 -13.56 12.36 -1.70
CA VAL A 234 -14.79 12.23 -0.91
C VAL A 234 -14.59 12.70 0.52
N GLY A 235 -15.58 13.43 1.05
CA GLY A 235 -15.58 13.91 2.44
C GLY A 235 -14.58 15.03 2.70
N ASN A 236 -14.11 15.12 3.95
CA ASN A 236 -13.20 16.18 4.40
C ASN A 236 -11.70 15.84 4.23
N ARG A 237 -11.38 14.72 3.61
CA ARG A 237 -10.00 14.26 3.36
C ARG A 237 -9.44 14.84 2.07
N LYS A 238 -9.50 16.15 1.93
CA LYS A 238 -8.99 16.84 0.74
C LYS A 238 -7.48 16.98 0.82
N ASN A 239 -6.81 16.86 -0.30
CA ASN A 239 -5.44 17.29 -0.46
C ASN A 239 -5.36 18.79 -0.16
N SER A 240 -4.52 19.18 0.79
CA SER A 240 -4.67 20.45 1.49
C SER A 240 -4.19 21.67 0.73
N SER A 241 -3.48 21.52 -0.39
CA SER A 241 -2.94 22.66 -1.13
C SER A 241 -2.83 22.35 -2.61
N LYS A 242 -3.40 23.22 -3.45
CA LYS A 242 -3.03 23.31 -4.85
C LYS A 242 -1.76 24.14 -4.94
N ILE A 243 -0.74 23.59 -5.56
CA ILE A 243 0.45 24.32 -5.99
C ILE A 243 0.46 24.41 -7.52
N ALA A 244 1.27 25.30 -8.09
CA ALA A 244 1.25 25.62 -9.51
C ALA A 244 1.29 24.36 -10.42
N ASP A 245 2.14 23.39 -10.07
CA ASP A 245 2.44 22.23 -10.92
C ASP A 245 1.96 20.90 -10.32
N GLY A 246 1.14 20.90 -9.26
CA GLY A 246 0.72 19.64 -8.64
C GLY A 246 -0.26 19.82 -7.48
N ILE A 247 -0.42 18.75 -6.74
CA ILE A 247 -1.29 18.65 -5.56
C ILE A 247 -0.45 18.17 -4.39
N TYR A 248 -0.52 18.85 -3.26
CA TYR A 248 0.17 18.42 -2.05
C TYR A 248 -0.66 17.38 -1.31
N TYR A 249 -0.10 16.17 -1.16
CA TYR A 249 -0.70 15.12 -0.35
C TYR A 249 -0.44 15.35 1.14
N ALA A 250 -1.51 15.64 1.89
CA ALA A 250 -1.42 15.78 3.34
C ALA A 250 -1.29 14.40 4.00
N GLY A 251 -0.11 14.07 4.48
CA GLY A 251 0.23 12.73 4.99
C GLY A 251 -0.55 12.23 6.21
N ILE A 252 -1.45 13.04 6.78
CA ILE A 252 -2.34 12.63 7.89
C ILE A 252 -3.48 11.70 7.42
N TRP A 253 -3.81 11.72 6.13
CA TRP A 253 -4.87 10.88 5.56
C TRP A 253 -4.27 9.62 4.96
N GLN A 254 -4.65 8.46 5.47
CA GLN A 254 -4.20 7.19 4.91
C GLN A 254 -5.01 6.78 3.68
N GLU A 255 -6.32 6.96 3.73
CA GLU A 255 -7.24 6.62 2.65
C GLU A 255 -7.87 7.86 2.04
N LEU A 256 -7.95 7.87 0.71
CA LEU A 256 -8.64 8.88 -0.09
C LEU A 256 -9.62 8.17 -1.03
N GLY A 257 -10.91 8.23 -0.71
CA GLY A 257 -11.96 7.82 -1.65
C GLY A 257 -12.09 8.87 -2.75
N LEU A 258 -12.07 8.43 -3.99
CA LEU A 258 -12.22 9.31 -5.14
C LEU A 258 -13.69 9.37 -5.59
N LYS A 259 -14.13 10.49 -6.15
CA LYS A 259 -15.46 10.62 -6.74
C LYS A 259 -15.59 9.68 -7.94
N GLU A 260 -16.72 9.03 -8.04
CA GLU A 260 -17.05 8.15 -9.15
C GLU A 260 -17.23 8.97 -10.43
N THR A 261 -16.31 8.78 -11.36
CA THR A 261 -16.40 9.32 -12.73
C THR A 261 -15.87 8.27 -13.70
N PRO A 262 -16.35 8.22 -14.94
CA PRO A 262 -15.79 7.34 -15.96
C PRO A 262 -14.28 7.53 -16.14
N GLU A 263 -13.80 8.77 -16.09
CA GLU A 263 -12.37 9.10 -16.19
C GLU A 263 -11.56 8.49 -15.05
N CYS A 264 -12.06 8.54 -13.81
CA CYS A 264 -11.39 7.96 -12.65
C CYS A 264 -11.32 6.43 -12.77
N GLU A 265 -12.39 5.80 -13.21
CA GLU A 265 -12.43 4.35 -13.41
C GLU A 265 -11.47 3.89 -14.51
N GLU A 266 -11.46 4.57 -15.67
CA GLU A 266 -10.54 4.25 -16.77
C GLU A 266 -9.08 4.47 -16.39
N TRP A 267 -8.78 5.55 -15.66
CA TRP A 267 -7.45 5.77 -15.12
C TRP A 267 -7.02 4.62 -14.19
N ALA A 268 -7.87 4.23 -13.25
CA ALA A 268 -7.54 3.15 -12.31
C ALA A 268 -7.32 1.80 -13.02
N LYS A 269 -8.14 1.48 -14.04
CA LYS A 269 -7.94 0.29 -14.88
C LYS A 269 -6.60 0.32 -15.60
N SER A 270 -6.21 1.48 -16.16
CA SER A 270 -4.92 1.63 -16.86
C SER A 270 -3.71 1.46 -15.94
N ILE A 271 -3.84 1.86 -14.67
CA ILE A 271 -2.80 1.69 -13.65
C ILE A 271 -2.59 0.21 -13.30
N VAL A 272 -3.65 -0.57 -13.26
CA VAL A 272 -3.61 -1.99 -12.86
C VAL A 272 -3.11 -2.86 -14.01
N GLN A 273 -3.53 -2.60 -15.24
CA GLN A 273 -3.13 -3.32 -16.45
C GLN A 273 -1.69 -3.01 -16.85
#